data_4534237029baad6ec9c4af67b38e71c1
#
_entry.id   4534237029baad6ec9c4af67b38e71c1
#
_cell.length_a   1.000
_cell.length_b   1.000
_cell.length_c   1.000
_cell.angle_alpha   90.00
_cell.angle_beta   90.00
_cell.angle_gamma   90.00
#
_symmetry.space_group_name_H-M   'P 1'
#
loop_
_entity.id
_entity.type
_entity.pdbx_description
1 polymer ?
#
loop_
_entity_poly.entity_id
_entity_poly.type
_entity_poly.pdbx_seq_one_letter_code
_entity_poly.pdbx_strand_id
1 'polypeptide(L)'
;MKQSKFLSLKEFVVVLLLACVEAAIGLVVTMPFAANLQLVYFLAPGLAGLINGIIYVLIIKKCPKIGAQFIIPAIYGLYFLFTGSVYVFIFFMILAVANELIMLGGGYQSKIRSAVPHALTWMLNAMGSTLTMLLFRDSLVESYVAMGMDATSADAAIASLEGFWLAPQNIAIALAAAAALSIVGYALGMKMLGKHFKPAGVA
;
A
#
# COMPACT_ATOMS: atom_id res chain seq x y z
N MET A 1 26.35 -19.73 14.82
CA MET A 1 25.80 -19.80 13.44
C MET A 1 25.50 -18.39 12.98
N LYS A 2 26.03 -17.92 11.83
CA LYS A 2 25.64 -16.63 11.25
C LYS A 2 24.16 -16.70 10.83
N GLN A 3 23.31 -15.86 11.40
CA GLN A 3 21.92 -15.77 10.95
C GLN A 3 21.89 -15.36 9.47
N SER A 4 21.07 -16.06 8.66
CA SER A 4 20.87 -15.71 7.25
C SER A 4 20.33 -14.27 7.14
N LYS A 5 20.85 -13.51 6.17
CA LYS A 5 20.36 -12.17 5.84
C LYS A 5 19.00 -12.22 5.13
N PHE A 6 18.66 -13.34 4.51
CA PHE A 6 17.42 -13.56 3.76
C PHE A 6 16.41 -14.35 4.57
N LEU A 7 15.14 -14.22 4.22
CA LEU A 7 14.06 -15.01 4.80
C LEU A 7 14.31 -16.50 4.56
N SER A 8 14.10 -17.31 5.60
CA SER A 8 13.92 -18.76 5.45
C SER A 8 12.54 -19.05 4.85
N LEU A 9 12.31 -20.26 4.34
CA LEU A 9 11.01 -20.66 3.80
C LEU A 9 9.86 -20.46 4.81
N LYS A 10 10.09 -20.82 6.07
CA LYS A 10 9.11 -20.61 7.15
C LYS A 10 8.79 -19.14 7.37
N GLU A 11 9.80 -18.28 7.42
CA GLU A 11 9.62 -16.83 7.56
C GLU A 11 8.94 -16.21 6.33
N PHE A 12 9.30 -16.67 5.12
CA PHE A 12 8.64 -16.25 3.88
C PHE A 12 7.13 -16.54 3.92
N VAL A 13 6.73 -17.76 4.30
CA VAL A 13 5.32 -18.13 4.43
C VAL A 13 4.61 -17.26 5.48
N VAL A 14 5.25 -17.01 6.63
CA VAL A 14 4.66 -16.13 7.67
C VAL A 14 4.46 -14.71 7.16
N VAL A 15 5.46 -14.13 6.49
CA VAL A 15 5.38 -12.76 5.92
C VAL A 15 4.31 -12.71 4.85
N LEU A 16 4.26 -13.70 3.96
CA LEU A 16 3.27 -13.79 2.89
C LEU A 16 1.84 -13.83 3.46
N LEU A 17 1.57 -14.69 4.42
CA LEU A 17 0.25 -14.79 5.05
C LEU A 17 -0.16 -13.50 5.74
N LEU A 18 0.75 -12.88 6.49
CA LEU A 18 0.46 -11.61 7.15
C LEU A 18 0.26 -10.46 6.15
N ALA A 19 0.99 -10.43 5.04
CA ALA A 19 0.79 -9.46 3.97
C ALA A 19 -0.57 -9.66 3.26
N CYS A 20 -1.01 -10.91 3.07
CA CYS A 20 -2.37 -11.20 2.57
C CYS A 20 -3.45 -10.72 3.56
N VAL A 21 -3.25 -10.90 4.86
CA VAL A 21 -4.16 -10.37 5.89
C VAL A 21 -4.19 -8.85 5.86
N GLU A 22 -3.02 -8.20 5.72
CA GLU A 22 -2.92 -6.74 5.58
C GLU A 22 -3.70 -6.24 4.36
N ALA A 23 -3.55 -6.89 3.20
CA ALA A 23 -4.30 -6.56 2.00
C ALA A 23 -5.81 -6.75 2.19
N ALA A 24 -6.24 -7.86 2.79
CA ALA A 24 -7.65 -8.12 3.07
C ALA A 24 -8.26 -7.06 4.01
N ILE A 25 -7.56 -6.67 5.08
CA ILE A 25 -7.99 -5.58 5.97
C ILE A 25 -8.09 -4.26 5.19
N GLY A 26 -7.10 -3.95 4.34
CA GLY A 26 -7.14 -2.77 3.49
C GLY A 26 -8.40 -2.71 2.64
N LEU A 27 -8.78 -3.83 2.01
CA LEU A 27 -10.01 -3.94 1.24
C LEU A 27 -11.26 -3.73 2.10
N VAL A 28 -11.36 -4.43 3.23
CA VAL A 28 -12.52 -4.30 4.14
C VAL A 28 -12.68 -2.86 4.64
N VAL A 29 -11.58 -2.19 4.96
CA VAL A 29 -11.59 -0.78 5.42
C VAL A 29 -12.02 0.18 4.32
N THR A 30 -11.68 -0.10 3.05
CA THR A 30 -12.03 0.78 1.92
C THR A 30 -13.46 0.57 1.42
N MET A 31 -14.04 -0.62 1.60
CA MET A 31 -15.39 -0.95 1.11
C MET A 31 -16.50 0.04 1.50
N PRO A 32 -16.63 0.52 2.76
CA PRO A 32 -17.67 1.46 3.15
C PRO A 32 -17.62 2.79 2.39
N PHE A 33 -16.47 3.13 1.84
CA PHE A 33 -16.23 4.39 1.11
C PHE A 33 -16.43 4.24 -0.40
N ALA A 34 -16.58 3.01 -0.93
CA ALA A 34 -16.58 2.72 -2.36
C ALA A 34 -17.60 3.54 -3.18
N ALA A 35 -18.73 3.92 -2.58
CA ALA A 35 -19.75 4.74 -3.22
C ALA A 35 -19.42 6.25 -3.27
N ASN A 36 -18.35 6.72 -2.61
CA ASN A 36 -17.97 8.11 -2.55
C ASN A 36 -16.52 8.30 -2.96
N LEU A 37 -16.33 8.83 -4.18
CA LEU A 37 -15.01 9.04 -4.76
C LEU A 37 -14.06 9.87 -3.86
N GLN A 38 -14.59 10.92 -3.22
CA GLN A 38 -13.78 11.79 -2.35
C GLN A 38 -13.29 11.06 -1.11
N LEU A 39 -14.15 10.27 -0.47
CA LEU A 39 -13.79 9.49 0.71
C LEU A 39 -12.80 8.37 0.36
N VAL A 40 -13.00 7.68 -0.76
CA VAL A 40 -12.05 6.67 -1.26
C VAL A 40 -10.68 7.29 -1.51
N TYR A 41 -10.64 8.47 -2.10
CA TYR A 41 -9.39 9.12 -2.48
C TYR A 41 -8.66 9.75 -1.28
N PHE A 42 -9.37 10.50 -0.44
CA PHE A 42 -8.74 11.27 0.63
C PHE A 42 -8.57 10.49 1.95
N LEU A 43 -9.47 9.57 2.26
CA LEU A 43 -9.57 9.01 3.60
C LEU A 43 -9.26 7.52 3.67
N ALA A 44 -9.79 6.73 2.73
CA ALA A 44 -9.73 5.27 2.82
C ALA A 44 -8.30 4.72 2.87
N PRO A 45 -7.32 5.16 2.04
CA PRO A 45 -5.94 4.67 2.11
C PRO A 45 -5.27 4.99 3.44
N GLY A 46 -5.51 6.19 3.98
CA GLY A 46 -4.97 6.59 5.28
C GLY A 46 -5.53 5.76 6.43
N LEU A 47 -6.85 5.52 6.46
CA LEU A 47 -7.49 4.67 7.47
C LEU A 47 -7.02 3.21 7.37
N ALA A 48 -6.89 2.69 6.16
CA ALA A 48 -6.33 1.37 5.95
C ALA A 48 -4.88 1.29 6.47
N GLY A 49 -4.05 2.32 6.20
CA GLY A 49 -2.69 2.43 6.71
C GLY A 49 -2.63 2.54 8.24
N LEU A 50 -3.59 3.26 8.85
CA LEU A 50 -3.71 3.37 10.30
C LEU A 50 -3.92 1.99 10.95
N ILE A 51 -4.86 1.21 10.43
CA ILE A 51 -5.22 -0.10 11.00
C ILE A 51 -4.11 -1.13 10.70
N ASN A 52 -3.62 -1.15 9.47
CA ASN A 52 -2.59 -2.08 9.03
C ASN A 52 -1.20 -1.82 9.65
N GLY A 53 -0.97 -0.65 10.25
CA GLY A 53 0.29 -0.35 10.94
C GLY A 53 0.65 -1.36 12.03
N ILE A 54 -0.34 -2.00 12.66
CA ILE A 54 -0.13 -3.04 13.67
C ILE A 54 0.45 -4.31 13.02
N ILE A 55 -0.15 -4.77 11.92
CA ILE A 55 0.29 -5.98 11.19
C ILE A 55 1.64 -5.73 10.54
N TYR A 56 1.81 -4.57 9.92
CA TYR A 56 3.07 -4.14 9.34
C TYR A 56 4.23 -4.23 10.36
N VAL A 57 4.06 -3.65 11.55
CA VAL A 57 5.06 -3.70 12.62
C VAL A 57 5.34 -5.13 13.05
N LEU A 58 4.31 -5.98 13.16
CA LEU A 58 4.48 -7.39 13.49
C LEU A 58 5.34 -8.10 12.45
N ILE A 59 5.10 -7.89 11.15
CA ILE A 59 5.88 -8.46 10.06
C ILE A 59 7.35 -8.08 10.18
N ILE A 60 7.66 -6.78 10.20
CA ILE A 60 9.04 -6.30 10.14
C ILE A 60 9.85 -6.56 11.42
N LYS A 61 9.17 -6.75 12.55
CA LYS A 61 9.85 -7.07 13.82
C LYS A 61 10.00 -8.57 14.06
N LYS A 62 9.08 -9.37 13.56
CA LYS A 62 9.19 -10.83 13.60
C LYS A 62 10.17 -11.37 12.56
N CYS A 63 10.21 -10.79 11.40
CA CYS A 63 11.04 -11.20 10.27
C CYS A 63 11.88 -10.03 9.73
N PRO A 64 12.86 -9.49 10.51
CA PRO A 64 13.66 -8.31 10.12
C PRO A 64 14.77 -8.67 9.14
N LYS A 65 14.41 -9.25 7.99
CA LYS A 65 15.33 -9.79 6.98
C LYS A 65 14.99 -9.31 5.59
N ILE A 66 15.98 -9.36 4.70
CA ILE A 66 15.83 -9.00 3.28
C ILE A 66 14.72 -9.83 2.65
N GLY A 67 13.82 -9.17 1.95
CA GLY A 67 12.63 -9.73 1.31
C GLY A 67 11.33 -9.49 2.07
N ALA A 68 11.38 -9.23 3.39
CA ALA A 68 10.15 -9.02 4.16
C ALA A 68 9.40 -7.77 3.70
N GLN A 69 10.11 -6.68 3.44
CA GLN A 69 9.51 -5.43 3.02
C GLN A 69 9.12 -5.42 1.53
N PHE A 70 9.76 -6.26 0.72
CA PHE A 70 9.37 -6.44 -0.68
C PHE A 70 7.98 -7.10 -0.82
N ILE A 71 7.69 -8.12 -0.01
CA ILE A 71 6.47 -8.92 -0.11
C ILE A 71 5.22 -8.09 0.12
N ILE A 72 5.22 -7.13 1.06
CA ILE A 72 4.04 -6.36 1.43
C ILE A 72 3.46 -5.59 0.23
N PRO A 73 4.18 -4.65 -0.42
CA PRO A 73 3.63 -3.97 -1.58
C PRO A 73 3.46 -4.89 -2.79
N ALA A 74 4.24 -5.97 -2.92
CA ALA A 74 4.07 -6.94 -4.00
C ALA A 74 2.70 -7.64 -3.93
N ILE A 75 2.19 -7.95 -2.74
CA ILE A 75 0.84 -8.52 -2.56
C ILE A 75 -0.24 -7.52 -2.99
N TYR A 76 -0.11 -6.24 -2.63
CA TYR A 76 -1.01 -5.18 -3.13
C TYR A 76 -0.92 -5.06 -4.66
N GLY A 77 0.28 -5.12 -5.22
CA GLY A 77 0.47 -5.12 -6.67
C GLY A 77 -0.26 -6.27 -7.35
N LEU A 78 -0.10 -7.50 -6.84
CA LEU A 78 -0.81 -8.67 -7.35
C LEU A 78 -2.33 -8.51 -7.27
N TYR A 79 -2.86 -7.98 -6.17
CA TYR A 79 -4.28 -7.66 -6.08
C TYR A 79 -4.73 -6.76 -7.23
N PHE A 80 -4.02 -5.67 -7.50
CA PHE A 80 -4.34 -4.76 -8.60
C PHE A 80 -4.20 -5.42 -9.98
N LEU A 81 -3.23 -6.31 -10.16
CA LEU A 81 -3.10 -7.10 -11.38
C LEU A 81 -4.35 -7.98 -11.63
N PHE A 82 -4.82 -8.67 -10.60
CA PHE A 82 -6.03 -9.52 -10.70
C PHE A 82 -7.32 -8.71 -10.93
N THR A 83 -7.35 -7.44 -10.52
CA THR A 83 -8.48 -6.53 -10.81
C THR A 83 -8.33 -5.79 -12.15
N GLY A 84 -7.34 -6.15 -12.98
CA GLY A 84 -7.13 -5.57 -14.31
C GLY A 84 -6.30 -4.28 -14.33
N SER A 85 -5.80 -3.82 -13.19
CA SER A 85 -5.05 -2.57 -13.08
C SER A 85 -3.54 -2.81 -13.23
N VAL A 86 -3.09 -3.20 -14.44
CA VAL A 86 -1.69 -3.58 -14.74
C VAL A 86 -0.69 -2.47 -14.38
N TYR A 87 -1.02 -1.21 -14.65
CA TYR A 87 -0.11 -0.08 -14.35
C TYR A 87 0.07 0.12 -12.85
N VAL A 88 -1.01 -0.02 -12.08
CA VAL A 88 -0.93 0.04 -10.61
C VAL A 88 -0.08 -1.10 -10.07
N PHE A 89 -0.20 -2.31 -10.63
CA PHE A 89 0.71 -3.42 -10.31
C PHE A 89 2.18 -3.03 -10.52
N ILE A 90 2.53 -2.44 -11.68
CA ILE A 90 3.89 -2.02 -11.98
C ILE A 90 4.40 -1.00 -10.93
N PHE A 91 3.58 -0.02 -10.56
CA PHE A 91 3.95 0.97 -9.53
C PHE A 91 4.23 0.31 -8.19
N PHE A 92 3.40 -0.66 -7.79
CA PHE A 92 3.62 -1.40 -6.54
C PHE A 92 4.87 -2.28 -6.58
N MET A 93 5.23 -2.87 -7.73
CA MET A 93 6.46 -3.64 -7.89
C MET A 93 7.71 -2.74 -7.79
N ILE A 94 7.68 -1.55 -8.40
CA ILE A 94 8.73 -0.55 -8.26
C ILE A 94 8.86 -0.13 -6.79
N LEU A 95 7.74 0.14 -6.12
CA LEU A 95 7.72 0.50 -4.70
C LEU A 95 8.24 -0.64 -3.82
N ALA A 96 7.93 -1.90 -4.14
CA ALA A 96 8.42 -3.06 -3.40
C ALA A 96 9.96 -3.09 -3.37
N VAL A 97 10.59 -2.85 -4.52
CA VAL A 97 12.04 -2.73 -4.62
C VAL A 97 12.55 -1.52 -3.82
N ALA A 98 11.95 -0.36 -4.01
CA ALA A 98 12.36 0.87 -3.32
C ALA A 98 12.24 0.74 -1.79
N ASN A 99 11.15 0.17 -1.31
CA ASN A 99 10.92 -0.07 0.12
C ASN A 99 11.95 -1.04 0.71
N GLU A 100 12.29 -2.12 -0.01
CA GLU A 100 13.34 -3.03 0.43
C GLU A 100 14.72 -2.33 0.48
N LEU A 101 15.04 -1.51 -0.52
CA LEU A 101 16.29 -0.73 -0.53
C LEU A 101 16.38 0.24 0.67
N ILE A 102 15.29 0.90 1.05
CA ILE A 102 15.22 1.74 2.26
C ILE A 102 15.55 0.91 3.51
N MET A 103 15.16 -0.35 3.55
CA MET A 103 15.35 -1.21 4.72
C MET A 103 16.74 -1.85 4.80
N LEU A 104 17.53 -1.84 3.72
CA LEU A 104 18.92 -2.36 3.74
C LEU A 104 19.79 -1.54 4.71
N GLY A 105 20.89 -2.14 5.17
CA GLY A 105 21.87 -1.44 6.02
C GLY A 105 21.29 -0.95 7.36
N GLY A 106 20.49 -1.77 8.03
CA GLY A 106 19.96 -1.48 9.37
C GLY A 106 18.59 -0.80 9.42
N GLY A 107 17.89 -0.67 8.28
CA GLY A 107 16.55 -0.08 8.24
C GLY A 107 15.53 -0.82 9.12
N TYR A 108 15.59 -2.14 9.16
CA TYR A 108 14.72 -2.99 10.02
C TYR A 108 14.87 -2.72 11.53
N GLN A 109 16.03 -2.23 11.97
CA GLN A 109 16.31 -1.87 13.37
C GLN A 109 15.93 -0.40 13.66
N SER A 110 15.92 0.46 12.65
CA SER A 110 15.60 1.88 12.79
C SER A 110 14.09 2.11 12.89
N LYS A 111 13.64 2.80 13.93
CA LYS A 111 12.23 3.16 14.10
C LYS A 111 11.76 4.15 13.00
N ILE A 112 12.60 5.10 12.62
CA ILE A 112 12.24 6.11 11.61
C ILE A 112 12.25 5.48 10.22
N ARG A 113 13.35 4.82 9.84
CA ARG A 113 13.47 4.21 8.51
C ARG A 113 12.41 3.15 8.24
N SER A 114 12.03 2.38 9.26
CA SER A 114 10.99 1.36 9.09
C SER A 114 9.56 1.93 9.04
N ALA A 115 9.33 3.19 9.42
CA ALA A 115 8.04 3.84 9.22
C ALA A 115 7.82 4.30 7.77
N VAL A 116 8.91 4.67 7.08
CA VAL A 116 8.85 5.24 5.71
C VAL A 116 8.20 4.29 4.70
N PRO A 117 8.61 3.01 4.57
CA PRO A 117 7.98 2.09 3.62
C PRO A 117 6.49 1.89 3.84
N HIS A 118 6.05 1.86 5.10
CA HIS A 118 4.62 1.77 5.41
C HIS A 118 3.85 2.98 4.89
N ALA A 119 4.35 4.19 5.17
CA ALA A 119 3.74 5.41 4.66
C ALA A 119 3.73 5.45 3.13
N LEU A 120 4.84 5.12 2.47
CA LEU A 120 4.94 5.09 1.01
C LEU A 120 3.96 4.11 0.36
N THR A 121 3.73 2.95 0.98
CA THR A 121 2.78 1.95 0.48
C THR A 121 1.36 2.52 0.45
N TRP A 122 0.93 3.23 1.50
CA TRP A 122 -0.41 3.80 1.56
C TRP A 122 -0.54 5.10 0.76
N MET A 123 0.54 5.87 0.63
CA MET A 123 0.60 7.01 -0.30
C MET A 123 0.44 6.54 -1.75
N LEU A 124 1.11 5.46 -2.15
CA LEU A 124 0.94 4.89 -3.49
C LEU A 124 -0.47 4.32 -3.68
N ASN A 125 -1.05 3.70 -2.65
CA ASN A 125 -2.44 3.22 -2.70
C ASN A 125 -3.41 4.39 -2.99
N ALA A 126 -3.21 5.55 -2.36
CA ALA A 126 -3.98 6.76 -2.65
C ALA A 126 -3.73 7.29 -4.07
N MET A 127 -2.51 7.14 -4.60
CA MET A 127 -2.10 7.74 -5.88
C MET A 127 -2.28 6.81 -7.09
N GLY A 128 -2.69 5.57 -6.92
CA GLY A 128 -2.77 4.61 -8.01
C GLY A 128 -3.57 5.12 -9.23
N SER A 129 -4.78 5.64 -8.99
CA SER A 129 -5.62 6.22 -10.04
C SER A 129 -5.02 7.50 -10.64
N THR A 130 -4.46 8.36 -9.81
CA THR A 130 -3.80 9.60 -10.26
C THR A 130 -2.61 9.32 -11.17
N LEU A 131 -1.75 8.38 -10.78
CA LEU A 131 -0.59 8.00 -11.60
C LEU A 131 -1.01 7.33 -12.90
N THR A 132 -2.04 6.49 -12.87
CA THR A 132 -2.57 5.87 -14.09
C THR A 132 -3.18 6.94 -15.02
N MET A 133 -3.93 7.88 -14.47
CA MET A 133 -4.48 9.01 -15.23
C MET A 133 -3.38 9.86 -15.87
N LEU A 134 -2.33 10.19 -15.11
CA LEU A 134 -1.25 11.06 -15.56
C LEU A 134 -0.38 10.40 -16.66
N LEU A 135 -0.11 9.10 -16.54
CA LEU A 135 0.88 8.41 -17.38
C LEU A 135 0.25 7.53 -18.47
N PHE A 136 -1.00 7.09 -18.28
CA PHE A 136 -1.63 6.05 -19.12
C PHE A 136 -3.13 6.34 -19.34
N ARG A 137 -3.50 7.60 -19.55
CA ARG A 137 -4.88 8.04 -19.73
C ARG A 137 -5.62 7.26 -20.83
N ASP A 138 -4.97 7.09 -21.98
CA ASP A 138 -5.59 6.40 -23.12
C ASP A 138 -5.92 4.94 -22.79
N SER A 139 -5.06 4.26 -22.03
CA SER A 139 -5.32 2.89 -21.57
C SER A 139 -6.50 2.79 -20.58
N LEU A 140 -6.80 3.87 -19.83
CA LEU A 140 -8.02 3.94 -19.03
C LEU A 140 -9.26 4.03 -19.95
N VAL A 141 -9.22 4.87 -20.97
CA VAL A 141 -10.31 4.98 -21.97
C VAL A 141 -10.53 3.62 -22.64
N GLU A 142 -9.46 2.97 -23.12
CA GLU A 142 -9.54 1.64 -23.71
C GLU A 142 -10.16 0.60 -22.76
N SER A 143 -9.83 0.67 -21.47
CA SER A 143 -10.41 -0.23 -20.46
C SER A 143 -11.93 -0.05 -20.32
N TYR A 144 -12.42 1.20 -20.35
CA TYR A 144 -13.86 1.50 -20.30
C TYR A 144 -14.57 1.02 -21.58
N VAL A 145 -13.93 1.17 -22.74
CA VAL A 145 -14.45 0.65 -24.03
C VAL A 145 -14.51 -0.88 -23.98
N ALA A 146 -13.49 -1.55 -23.43
CA ALA A 146 -13.48 -3.00 -23.28
C ALA A 146 -14.58 -3.50 -22.32
N MET A 147 -15.04 -2.67 -21.38
CA MET A 147 -16.18 -2.96 -20.50
C MET A 147 -17.54 -2.71 -21.18
N GLY A 148 -17.56 -2.30 -22.46
CA GLY A 148 -18.78 -2.12 -23.27
C GLY A 148 -19.26 -0.67 -23.37
N MET A 149 -18.50 0.31 -22.91
CA MET A 149 -18.82 1.73 -23.10
C MET A 149 -18.41 2.16 -24.53
N ASP A 150 -19.21 3.04 -25.19
CA ASP A 150 -18.74 3.64 -26.44
C ASP A 150 -17.57 4.58 -26.19
N ALA A 151 -16.69 4.75 -27.19
CA ALA A 151 -15.45 5.49 -27.05
C ALA A 151 -15.64 6.95 -26.62
N THR A 152 -16.70 7.61 -27.11
CA THR A 152 -16.99 9.02 -26.78
C THR A 152 -17.42 9.14 -25.30
N SER A 153 -18.31 8.25 -24.86
CA SER A 153 -18.76 8.20 -23.45
C SER A 153 -17.61 7.81 -22.51
N ALA A 154 -16.75 6.88 -22.92
CA ALA A 154 -15.56 6.48 -22.16
C ALA A 154 -14.61 7.66 -21.97
N ASP A 155 -14.29 8.38 -23.05
CA ASP A 155 -13.41 9.56 -22.97
C ASP A 155 -14.03 10.67 -22.10
N ALA A 156 -15.32 10.96 -22.25
CA ALA A 156 -16.01 11.95 -21.44
C ALA A 156 -16.05 11.58 -19.95
N ALA A 157 -16.24 10.29 -19.62
CA ALA A 157 -16.21 9.81 -18.25
C ALA A 157 -14.81 9.98 -17.63
N ILE A 158 -13.74 9.60 -18.35
CA ILE A 158 -12.37 9.77 -17.90
C ILE A 158 -12.04 11.26 -17.74
N ALA A 159 -12.40 12.12 -18.70
CA ALA A 159 -12.18 13.57 -18.64
C ALA A 159 -12.86 14.22 -17.41
N SER A 160 -14.04 13.74 -17.03
CA SER A 160 -14.74 14.22 -15.82
C SER A 160 -13.99 13.93 -14.52
N LEU A 161 -13.24 12.84 -14.47
CA LEU A 161 -12.44 12.43 -13.30
C LEU A 161 -11.06 13.09 -13.29
N GLU A 162 -10.54 13.45 -14.46
CA GLU A 162 -9.20 14.01 -14.62
C GLU A 162 -9.03 15.29 -13.80
N GLY A 163 -9.99 16.22 -13.87
CA GLY A 163 -9.98 17.46 -13.10
C GLY A 163 -9.94 17.26 -11.59
N PHE A 164 -10.49 16.15 -11.09
CA PHE A 164 -10.43 15.79 -9.67
C PHE A 164 -9.10 15.13 -9.30
N TRP A 165 -8.67 14.11 -10.04
CA TRP A 165 -7.49 13.34 -9.70
C TRP A 165 -6.17 14.07 -9.94
N LEU A 166 -6.12 14.98 -10.92
CA LEU A 166 -4.91 15.76 -11.22
C LEU A 166 -4.87 17.12 -10.52
N ALA A 167 -5.91 17.51 -9.78
CA ALA A 167 -5.89 18.74 -9.01
C ALA A 167 -4.79 18.73 -7.94
N PRO A 168 -3.80 19.65 -7.96
CA PRO A 168 -2.66 19.61 -7.04
C PRO A 168 -3.05 19.61 -5.57
N GLN A 169 -4.11 20.34 -5.21
CA GLN A 169 -4.65 20.38 -3.85
C GLN A 169 -5.18 19.00 -3.41
N ASN A 170 -5.86 18.28 -4.31
CA ASN A 170 -6.41 16.95 -4.01
C ASN A 170 -5.28 15.92 -3.82
N ILE A 171 -4.26 15.98 -4.68
CA ILE A 171 -3.05 15.16 -4.54
C ILE A 171 -2.39 15.43 -3.19
N ALA A 172 -2.17 16.70 -2.85
CA ALA A 172 -1.51 17.07 -1.59
C ALA A 172 -2.30 16.59 -0.36
N ILE A 173 -3.63 16.76 -0.35
CA ILE A 173 -4.49 16.30 0.75
C ILE A 173 -4.44 14.77 0.87
N ALA A 174 -4.59 14.04 -0.24
CA ALA A 174 -4.60 12.58 -0.23
C ALA A 174 -3.25 12.01 0.27
N LEU A 175 -2.13 12.55 -0.23
CA LEU A 175 -0.79 12.16 0.21
C LEU A 175 -0.56 12.47 1.69
N ALA A 176 -0.93 13.67 2.14
CA ALA A 176 -0.77 14.08 3.53
C ALA A 176 -1.62 13.21 4.47
N ALA A 177 -2.88 12.94 4.12
CA ALA A 177 -3.76 12.09 4.91
C ALA A 177 -3.24 10.64 4.98
N ALA A 178 -2.86 10.06 3.84
CA ALA A 178 -2.31 8.71 3.77
C ALA A 178 -1.02 8.58 4.59
N ALA A 179 -0.09 9.52 4.45
CA ALA A 179 1.17 9.53 5.18
C ALA A 179 0.94 9.69 6.69
N ALA A 180 0.17 10.70 7.10
CA ALA A 180 -0.05 11.00 8.52
C ALA A 180 -0.73 9.83 9.26
N LEU A 181 -1.82 9.30 8.70
CA LEU A 181 -2.55 8.19 9.31
C LEU A 181 -1.72 6.90 9.35
N SER A 182 -0.95 6.61 8.29
CA SER A 182 -0.05 5.45 8.27
C SER A 182 1.08 5.56 9.30
N ILE A 183 1.66 6.74 9.47
CA ILE A 183 2.69 6.97 10.52
C ILE A 183 2.08 6.79 11.91
N VAL A 184 0.87 7.28 12.15
CA VAL A 184 0.15 7.05 13.41
C VAL A 184 -0.11 5.55 13.60
N GLY A 185 -0.55 4.84 12.56
CA GLY A 185 -0.75 3.39 12.59
C GLY A 185 0.52 2.63 12.94
N TYR A 186 1.64 3.00 12.31
CA TYR A 186 2.96 2.46 12.65
C TYR A 186 3.32 2.70 14.12
N ALA A 187 3.13 3.92 14.62
CA ALA A 187 3.43 4.27 16.01
C ALA A 187 2.57 3.46 17.01
N LEU A 188 1.27 3.29 16.71
CA LEU A 188 0.37 2.42 17.47
C LEU A 188 0.84 0.97 17.44
N GLY A 189 1.22 0.45 16.27
CA GLY A 189 1.78 -0.90 16.13
C GLY A 189 3.03 -1.10 16.97
N MET A 190 3.95 -0.14 16.97
CA MET A 190 5.15 -0.17 17.82
C MET A 190 4.84 -0.17 19.32
N LYS A 191 3.83 0.60 19.74
CA LYS A 191 3.35 0.62 21.14
C LYS A 191 2.72 -0.72 21.54
N MET A 192 1.88 -1.28 20.67
CA MET A 192 1.23 -2.59 20.90
C MET A 192 2.26 -3.72 20.92
N LEU A 193 3.26 -3.68 20.05
CA LEU A 193 4.36 -4.64 20.05
C LEU A 193 5.04 -4.73 21.43
N GLY A 194 5.41 -3.58 22.00
CA GLY A 194 6.07 -3.53 23.31
C GLY A 194 5.19 -4.02 24.46
N LYS A 195 3.90 -3.64 24.43
CA LYS A 195 2.99 -3.86 25.56
C LYS A 195 2.34 -5.25 25.56
N HIS A 196 2.05 -5.81 24.39
CA HIS A 196 1.24 -7.03 24.29
C HIS A 196 1.96 -8.19 23.60
N PHE A 197 2.61 -7.96 22.45
CA PHE A 197 3.15 -9.05 21.64
C PHE A 197 4.46 -9.63 22.19
N LYS A 198 5.37 -8.78 22.68
CA LYS A 198 6.60 -9.24 23.31
C LYS A 198 6.36 -10.05 24.59
N PRO A 199 5.52 -9.57 25.55
CA PRO A 199 5.19 -10.36 26.72
C PRO A 199 4.47 -11.68 26.42
N ALA A 200 3.69 -11.72 25.32
CA ALA A 200 3.00 -12.92 24.87
C ALA A 200 3.88 -13.89 24.04
N GLY A 201 5.17 -13.56 23.81
CA GLY A 201 6.07 -14.39 23.01
C GLY A 201 5.73 -14.46 21.50
N VAL A 202 4.95 -13.52 21.00
CA VAL A 202 4.50 -13.49 19.59
C VAL A 202 5.52 -12.79 18.70
N ALA A 203 6.33 -11.89 19.25
CA ALA A 203 7.35 -11.11 18.52
C ALA A 203 8.59 -10.85 19.39
#